data_75878faa34102d64d2a6f72cbe4e4a02
#
_entry.id   75878faa34102d64d2a6f72cbe4e4a02
#
_cell.length_a   1.000
_cell.length_b   1.000
_cell.length_c   1.000
_cell.angle_alpha   90.00
_cell.angle_beta   90.00
_cell.angle_gamma   90.00
#
_symmetry.space_group_name_H-M   'P 1'
#
loop_
_entity.id
_entity.type
_entity.pdbx_description
1 polymer ?
#
loop_
_entity_poly.entity_id
_entity_poly.type
_entity_poly.pdbx_seq_one_letter_code
_entity_poly.pdbx_strand_id
1 'polypeptide(L)'
;MSDNNFPKLHNAMWPGLVGKGAPDSEPVIELDAMLDYTAKADVDGVKFDGVDLFLYSPHVDIDSDDEAIKALADKVAAKNLKIGSLVAPVWFDGTAMGDEASREGWLNAVRKSIKIASRLRELGIREHGVVRIDSAAPVGDWAKDPKANTTRIAQTFREAGKIAEDAGERLAAEGEICWGGMHSWQHMLDLLEETGMPGVVGFQADMSHTLLYTLGENAPEHRIVPAEFHWEPDAFHAAMKQLTDALRPWTIDFHVAQNDGSVFGSGAHEKTGRHCVATDPKGKLNIARDSGYWLRDSNGAVTQSMPHICWDGCMFPNSVMNQQQTWNDILTAMIEVRNNHGWKA
;
A
#
# COMPACT_ATOMS: atom_id res chain seq x y z
N MET A 1 -19.84 10.03 -22.75
CA MET A 1 -19.61 10.78 -21.51
C MET A 1 -18.61 9.97 -20.76
N SER A 2 -17.38 10.43 -20.63
CA SER A 2 -16.38 9.75 -19.78
C SER A 2 -16.92 9.77 -18.35
N ASP A 3 -17.00 8.61 -17.73
CA ASP A 3 -17.41 8.45 -16.33
C ASP A 3 -16.38 9.22 -15.48
N ASN A 4 -16.74 10.45 -15.08
CA ASN A 4 -15.85 11.34 -14.29
C ASN A 4 -15.59 10.81 -12.86
N ASN A 5 -15.95 9.56 -12.61
CA ASN A 5 -15.91 8.92 -11.29
C ASN A 5 -14.86 7.79 -11.22
N PHE A 6 -13.75 7.94 -11.95
CA PHE A 6 -12.67 6.97 -12.01
C PHE A 6 -11.30 7.64 -11.90
N PRO A 7 -10.32 7.11 -11.14
CA PRO A 7 -10.41 5.89 -10.29
C PRO A 7 -11.35 6.08 -9.10
N LYS A 8 -11.83 4.95 -8.53
CA LYS A 8 -12.61 4.96 -7.29
C LYS A 8 -11.75 5.41 -6.12
N LEU A 9 -12.35 6.15 -5.18
CA LEU A 9 -11.66 6.71 -4.03
C LEU A 9 -11.85 5.82 -2.80
N HIS A 10 -10.78 5.19 -2.35
CA HIS A 10 -10.75 4.36 -1.16
C HIS A 10 -9.95 4.99 -0.04
N ASN A 11 -10.17 4.53 1.17
CA ASN A 11 -9.44 4.91 2.35
C ASN A 11 -8.97 3.67 3.13
N ALA A 12 -7.75 3.69 3.62
CA ALA A 12 -7.16 2.58 4.36
C ALA A 12 -7.74 2.48 5.78
N MET A 13 -7.97 1.24 6.24
CA MET A 13 -8.45 0.97 7.60
C MET A 13 -7.33 0.59 8.57
N TRP A 14 -6.16 0.19 8.10
CA TRP A 14 -5.02 -0.16 8.95
C TRP A 14 -4.45 0.97 9.81
N PRO A 15 -4.61 2.29 9.52
CA PRO A 15 -4.20 3.33 10.46
C PRO A 15 -4.87 3.23 11.84
N GLY A 16 -6.00 2.56 11.95
CA GLY A 16 -6.65 2.24 13.22
C GLY A 16 -5.94 1.18 14.06
N LEU A 17 -5.03 0.40 13.46
CA LEU A 17 -4.37 -0.75 14.06
C LEU A 17 -2.85 -0.60 14.18
N VAL A 18 -2.19 -0.19 13.10
CA VAL A 18 -0.72 -0.19 13.01
C VAL A 18 -0.12 0.78 14.02
N GLY A 19 0.80 0.27 14.85
CA GLY A 19 1.42 1.03 15.93
C GLY A 19 0.52 1.26 17.16
N LYS A 20 -0.62 0.56 17.25
CA LYS A 20 -1.62 0.74 18.33
C LYS A 20 -1.89 -0.57 19.08
N GLY A 21 -2.49 -0.46 20.27
CA GLY A 21 -2.95 -1.60 21.06
C GLY A 21 -1.87 -2.32 21.90
N ALA A 22 -0.60 -1.97 21.75
CA ALA A 22 0.47 -2.47 22.62
C ALA A 22 0.51 -1.69 23.95
N PRO A 23 1.12 -2.25 25.00
CA PRO A 23 1.44 -1.48 26.21
C PRO A 23 2.21 -0.20 25.82
N ASP A 24 1.84 0.93 26.40
CA ASP A 24 2.45 2.24 26.15
C ASP A 24 2.22 2.84 24.73
N SER A 25 1.38 2.20 23.89
CA SER A 25 0.91 2.76 22.64
C SER A 25 -0.52 3.32 22.75
N GLU A 26 -0.96 4.04 21.71
CA GLU A 26 -2.36 4.48 21.63
C GLU A 26 -3.31 3.27 21.52
N PRO A 27 -4.55 3.38 22.01
CA PRO A 27 -5.53 2.32 21.82
C PRO A 27 -5.89 2.15 20.34
N VAL A 28 -6.26 0.92 19.97
CA VAL A 28 -6.84 0.62 18.64
C VAL A 28 -8.08 1.48 18.42
N ILE A 29 -8.26 1.95 17.20
CA ILE A 29 -9.53 2.53 16.74
C ILE A 29 -10.32 1.42 16.08
N GLU A 30 -11.50 1.12 16.60
CA GLU A 30 -12.38 0.06 16.11
C GLU A 30 -12.77 0.27 14.63
N LEU A 31 -12.90 -0.84 13.88
CA LEU A 31 -13.26 -0.80 12.46
C LEU A 31 -14.56 -0.02 12.22
N ASP A 32 -15.57 -0.16 13.09
CA ASP A 32 -16.85 0.55 12.96
C ASP A 32 -16.67 2.07 13.00
N ALA A 33 -15.79 2.56 13.88
CA ALA A 33 -15.47 3.99 13.95
C ALA A 33 -14.74 4.47 12.68
N MET A 34 -13.78 3.70 12.18
CA MET A 34 -13.06 4.01 10.95
C MET A 34 -14.01 4.06 9.73
N LEU A 35 -14.90 3.09 9.62
CA LEU A 35 -15.93 3.05 8.58
C LEU A 35 -16.90 4.23 8.69
N ASP A 36 -17.27 4.62 9.91
CA ASP A 36 -18.17 5.75 10.17
C ASP A 36 -17.55 7.07 9.72
N TYR A 37 -16.30 7.33 10.07
CA TYR A 37 -15.58 8.52 9.63
C TYR A 37 -15.46 8.57 8.10
N THR A 38 -15.09 7.45 7.47
CA THR A 38 -14.97 7.35 6.01
C THR A 38 -16.30 7.61 5.32
N ALA A 39 -17.39 6.98 5.77
CA ALA A 39 -18.71 7.14 5.18
C ALA A 39 -19.33 8.54 5.41
N LYS A 40 -18.92 9.23 6.48
CA LYS A 40 -19.36 10.60 6.79
C LYS A 40 -18.54 11.67 6.07
N ALA A 41 -17.36 11.34 5.56
CA ALA A 41 -16.57 12.28 4.78
C ALA A 41 -17.35 12.71 3.55
N ASP A 42 -17.48 14.02 3.36
CA ASP A 42 -18.23 14.63 2.27
C ASP A 42 -17.57 15.96 1.88
N VAL A 43 -17.25 16.06 0.60
CA VAL A 43 -16.70 17.29 0.01
C VAL A 43 -17.55 17.63 -1.20
N ASP A 44 -18.38 18.65 -1.09
CA ASP A 44 -19.30 19.09 -2.14
C ASP A 44 -20.19 17.98 -2.73
N GLY A 45 -20.62 17.04 -1.89
CA GLY A 45 -21.44 15.89 -2.26
C GLY A 45 -20.66 14.69 -2.79
N VAL A 46 -19.34 14.79 -2.89
CA VAL A 46 -18.45 13.66 -3.22
C VAL A 46 -18.06 12.93 -1.94
N LYS A 47 -18.08 11.61 -1.97
CA LYS A 47 -17.76 10.71 -0.86
C LYS A 47 -16.71 9.69 -1.29
N PHE A 48 -16.15 8.96 -0.32
CA PHE A 48 -15.38 7.76 -0.61
C PHE A 48 -16.28 6.69 -1.24
N ASP A 49 -15.74 5.97 -2.23
CA ASP A 49 -16.40 4.83 -2.86
C ASP A 49 -16.17 3.53 -2.05
N GLY A 50 -15.08 3.44 -1.27
CA GLY A 50 -14.75 2.24 -0.55
C GLY A 50 -13.60 2.38 0.45
N VAL A 51 -13.17 1.21 0.91
CA VAL A 51 -12.09 1.04 1.89
C VAL A 51 -11.18 -0.11 1.50
N ASP A 52 -9.92 -0.03 1.92
CA ASP A 52 -8.98 -1.12 1.86
C ASP A 52 -8.72 -1.65 3.28
N LEU A 53 -8.61 -2.96 3.45
CA LEU A 53 -8.63 -3.61 4.74
C LEU A 53 -7.31 -4.30 5.06
N PHE A 54 -6.98 -4.32 6.34
CA PHE A 54 -5.92 -5.16 6.88
C PHE A 54 -6.55 -6.41 7.54
N LEU A 55 -6.13 -7.59 7.10
CA LEU A 55 -6.66 -8.87 7.61
C LEU A 55 -6.02 -9.22 8.96
N TYR A 56 -6.23 -8.36 9.93
CA TYR A 56 -5.66 -8.46 11.26
C TYR A 56 -6.67 -8.07 12.35
N SER A 57 -6.72 -8.88 13.41
CA SER A 57 -7.58 -8.61 14.56
C SER A 57 -7.16 -7.33 15.30
N PRO A 58 -8.11 -6.55 15.87
CA PRO A 58 -9.54 -6.86 15.97
C PRO A 58 -10.38 -6.40 14.76
N HIS A 59 -9.81 -5.82 13.71
CA HIS A 59 -10.60 -5.35 12.57
C HIS A 59 -11.15 -6.52 11.73
N VAL A 60 -10.29 -7.40 11.26
CA VAL A 60 -10.65 -8.60 10.48
C VAL A 60 -9.72 -9.73 10.89
N ASP A 61 -10.27 -10.82 11.38
CA ASP A 61 -9.47 -12.01 11.69
C ASP A 61 -9.15 -12.76 10.39
N ILE A 62 -7.88 -13.10 10.18
CA ILE A 62 -7.45 -13.89 9.02
C ILE A 62 -8.04 -15.31 9.02
N ASP A 63 -8.45 -15.80 10.20
CA ASP A 63 -9.10 -17.10 10.38
C ASP A 63 -10.64 -17.00 10.35
N SER A 64 -11.19 -15.88 9.91
CA SER A 64 -12.64 -15.68 9.77
C SER A 64 -13.31 -16.80 8.96
N ASP A 65 -14.39 -17.32 9.48
CA ASP A 65 -15.29 -18.23 8.76
C ASP A 65 -16.22 -17.47 7.78
N ASP A 66 -17.00 -18.19 7.03
CA ASP A 66 -17.90 -17.61 6.02
C ASP A 66 -18.97 -16.69 6.63
N GLU A 67 -19.42 -16.95 7.86
CA GLU A 67 -20.40 -16.10 8.55
C GLU A 67 -19.77 -14.78 8.97
N ALA A 68 -18.57 -14.80 9.51
CA ALA A 68 -17.81 -13.61 9.87
C ALA A 68 -17.47 -12.76 8.64
N ILE A 69 -17.05 -13.39 7.53
CA ILE A 69 -16.76 -12.68 6.26
C ILE A 69 -18.04 -12.04 5.70
N LYS A 70 -19.19 -12.74 5.78
CA LYS A 70 -20.47 -12.18 5.37
C LYS A 70 -20.89 -11.00 6.26
N ALA A 71 -20.73 -11.11 7.57
CA ALA A 71 -21.02 -10.02 8.50
C ALA A 71 -20.16 -8.78 8.22
N LEU A 72 -18.87 -8.95 7.89
CA LEU A 72 -17.99 -7.88 7.43
C LEU A 72 -18.51 -7.22 6.15
N ALA A 73 -18.89 -8.03 5.16
CA ALA A 73 -19.44 -7.54 3.90
C ALA A 73 -20.72 -6.71 4.12
N ASP A 74 -21.65 -7.22 4.93
CA ASP A 74 -22.90 -6.54 5.27
C ASP A 74 -22.64 -5.21 6.03
N LYS A 75 -21.66 -5.20 6.95
CA LYS A 75 -21.22 -4.01 7.70
C LYS A 75 -20.71 -2.91 6.78
N VAL A 76 -19.84 -3.23 5.83
CA VAL A 76 -19.28 -2.27 4.87
C VAL A 76 -20.36 -1.78 3.90
N ALA A 77 -21.21 -2.70 3.39
CA ALA A 77 -22.32 -2.37 2.49
C ALA A 77 -23.34 -1.43 3.15
N ALA A 78 -23.62 -1.60 4.45
CA ALA A 78 -24.53 -0.74 5.21
C ALA A 78 -24.04 0.73 5.30
N LYS A 79 -22.78 0.99 5.03
CA LYS A 79 -22.17 2.33 4.94
C LYS A 79 -22.12 2.87 3.49
N ASN A 80 -22.67 2.15 2.52
CA ASN A 80 -22.55 2.42 1.08
C ASN A 80 -21.09 2.44 0.59
N LEU A 81 -20.24 1.64 1.19
CA LEU A 81 -18.83 1.48 0.82
C LEU A 81 -18.60 0.12 0.15
N LYS A 82 -17.56 0.02 -0.66
CA LYS A 82 -17.03 -1.21 -1.24
C LYS A 82 -15.71 -1.59 -0.55
N ILE A 83 -15.24 -2.82 -0.78
CA ILE A 83 -13.93 -3.26 -0.35
C ILE A 83 -13.03 -3.35 -1.59
N GLY A 84 -11.81 -2.84 -1.49
CA GLY A 84 -10.78 -2.92 -2.52
C GLY A 84 -9.67 -3.90 -2.16
N SER A 85 -8.46 -3.37 -1.98
CA SER A 85 -7.28 -4.17 -1.65
C SER A 85 -7.29 -4.67 -0.20
N LEU A 86 -6.66 -5.82 0.00
CA LEU A 86 -6.54 -6.48 1.32
C LEU A 86 -5.07 -6.64 1.66
N VAL A 87 -4.66 -6.29 2.87
CA VAL A 87 -3.30 -6.52 3.37
C VAL A 87 -3.22 -7.87 4.06
N ALA A 88 -2.39 -8.78 3.54
CA ALA A 88 -2.13 -10.08 4.13
C ALA A 88 -1.12 -9.94 5.29
N PRO A 89 -1.41 -10.45 6.50
CA PRO A 89 -0.51 -10.36 7.65
C PRO A 89 0.59 -11.45 7.59
N VAL A 90 1.39 -11.44 6.54
CA VAL A 90 2.35 -12.50 6.21
C VAL A 90 3.54 -12.62 7.18
N TRP A 91 3.81 -11.59 7.99
CA TRP A 91 4.97 -11.52 8.88
C TRP A 91 4.80 -12.20 10.24
N PHE A 92 3.62 -12.74 10.56
CA PHE A 92 3.39 -13.38 11.85
C PHE A 92 3.93 -14.81 11.93
N ASP A 93 3.75 -15.58 10.86
CA ASP A 93 4.01 -17.03 10.85
C ASP A 93 5.25 -17.42 10.05
N GLY A 94 5.96 -16.46 9.46
CA GLY A 94 7.14 -16.75 8.70
C GLY A 94 7.67 -15.60 7.86
N THR A 95 8.61 -15.91 6.98
CA THR A 95 9.16 -14.99 5.98
C THR A 95 9.26 -15.68 4.63
N ALA A 96 9.13 -14.90 3.55
CA ALA A 96 9.29 -15.43 2.19
C ALA A 96 10.72 -15.96 1.91
N MET A 97 11.69 -15.57 2.73
CA MET A 97 13.10 -15.93 2.63
C MET A 97 13.50 -17.11 3.54
N GLY A 98 12.65 -17.52 4.46
CA GLY A 98 12.94 -18.47 5.51
C GLY A 98 13.23 -19.91 5.04
N ASP A 99 13.37 -20.82 5.99
CA ASP A 99 13.35 -22.25 5.73
C ASP A 99 11.96 -22.72 5.27
N GLU A 100 11.82 -24.02 4.98
CA GLU A 100 10.57 -24.58 4.45
C GLU A 100 9.37 -24.31 5.38
N ALA A 101 9.54 -24.45 6.70
CA ALA A 101 8.46 -24.23 7.66
C ALA A 101 8.06 -22.75 7.72
N SER A 102 9.02 -21.84 7.73
CA SER A 102 8.80 -20.39 7.73
C SER A 102 8.13 -19.93 6.43
N ARG A 103 8.57 -20.45 5.28
CA ARG A 103 7.93 -20.16 3.98
C ARG A 103 6.50 -20.70 3.91
N GLU A 104 6.25 -21.90 4.45
CA GLU A 104 4.90 -22.48 4.48
C GLU A 104 3.97 -21.67 5.39
N GLY A 105 4.43 -21.18 6.53
CA GLY A 105 3.66 -20.24 7.36
C GLY A 105 3.28 -18.98 6.60
N TRP A 106 4.24 -18.37 5.90
CA TRP A 106 4.02 -17.22 5.05
C TRP A 106 3.01 -17.51 3.92
N LEU A 107 3.16 -18.62 3.19
CA LEU A 107 2.24 -19.05 2.14
C LEU A 107 0.83 -19.35 2.66
N ASN A 108 0.72 -19.87 3.88
CA ASN A 108 -0.57 -20.14 4.50
C ASN A 108 -1.34 -18.83 4.80
N ALA A 109 -0.64 -17.78 5.26
CA ALA A 109 -1.25 -16.45 5.42
C ALA A 109 -1.78 -15.91 4.07
N VAL A 110 -1.03 -16.10 2.98
CA VAL A 110 -1.48 -15.71 1.63
C VAL A 110 -2.71 -16.51 1.20
N ARG A 111 -2.74 -17.84 1.39
CA ARG A 111 -3.91 -18.68 1.05
C ARG A 111 -5.17 -18.24 1.78
N LYS A 112 -5.06 -17.97 3.10
CA LYS A 112 -6.18 -17.47 3.91
C LYS A 112 -6.67 -16.11 3.41
N SER A 113 -5.75 -15.20 3.10
CA SER A 113 -6.07 -13.88 2.57
C SER A 113 -6.78 -13.96 1.20
N ILE A 114 -6.32 -14.82 0.31
CA ILE A 114 -6.95 -15.09 -0.99
C ILE A 114 -8.35 -15.68 -0.81
N LYS A 115 -8.54 -16.61 0.15
CA LYS A 115 -9.86 -17.16 0.46
C LYS A 115 -10.84 -16.05 0.88
N ILE A 116 -10.43 -15.14 1.76
CA ILE A 116 -11.26 -14.00 2.18
C ILE A 116 -11.54 -13.09 0.98
N ALA A 117 -10.52 -12.75 0.17
CA ALA A 117 -10.66 -11.92 -1.02
C ALA A 117 -11.69 -12.47 -2.00
N SER A 118 -11.58 -13.77 -2.31
CA SER A 118 -12.51 -14.49 -3.21
C SER A 118 -13.93 -14.50 -2.64
N ARG A 119 -14.08 -14.73 -1.34
CA ARG A 119 -15.40 -14.76 -0.69
C ARG A 119 -16.07 -13.38 -0.70
N LEU A 120 -15.32 -12.30 -0.45
CA LEU A 120 -15.84 -10.93 -0.54
C LEU A 120 -16.24 -10.56 -1.97
N ARG A 121 -15.54 -11.09 -2.98
CA ARG A 121 -15.90 -10.93 -4.40
C ARG A 121 -17.21 -11.68 -4.73
N GLU A 122 -17.35 -12.92 -4.28
CA GLU A 122 -18.59 -13.70 -4.45
C GLU A 122 -19.81 -13.02 -3.84
N LEU A 123 -19.60 -12.33 -2.70
CA LEU A 123 -20.65 -11.55 -2.04
C LEU A 123 -20.94 -10.22 -2.74
N GLY A 124 -20.20 -9.86 -3.79
CA GLY A 124 -20.41 -8.63 -4.58
C GLY A 124 -19.99 -7.34 -3.88
N ILE A 125 -19.28 -7.44 -2.75
CA ILE A 125 -18.79 -6.26 -2.02
C ILE A 125 -17.40 -5.82 -2.50
N ARG A 126 -16.61 -6.72 -3.14
CA ARG A 126 -15.29 -6.48 -3.69
C ARG A 126 -15.28 -6.77 -5.19
N GLU A 127 -15.09 -5.74 -6.01
CA GLU A 127 -15.08 -5.84 -7.48
C GLU A 127 -13.68 -5.72 -8.07
N HIS A 128 -12.76 -5.10 -7.34
CA HIS A 128 -11.37 -4.83 -7.73
C HIS A 128 -10.46 -4.87 -6.50
N GLY A 129 -9.18 -4.60 -6.71
CA GLY A 129 -8.15 -4.62 -5.68
C GLY A 129 -7.20 -5.80 -5.83
N VAL A 130 -6.25 -5.86 -4.93
CA VAL A 130 -5.21 -6.88 -4.86
C VAL A 130 -5.14 -7.47 -3.45
N VAL A 131 -4.37 -8.53 -3.27
CA VAL A 131 -3.89 -8.93 -1.94
C VAL A 131 -2.45 -8.43 -1.81
N ARG A 132 -2.25 -7.45 -0.92
CA ARG A 132 -0.92 -6.90 -0.63
C ARG A 132 -0.10 -7.91 0.14
N ILE A 133 1.15 -8.06 -0.26
CA ILE A 133 2.17 -8.88 0.39
C ILE A 133 3.47 -8.10 0.58
N ASP A 134 4.34 -8.62 1.44
CA ASP A 134 5.73 -8.21 1.56
C ASP A 134 6.61 -9.44 1.83
N SER A 135 7.94 -9.27 1.85
CA SER A 135 8.85 -10.39 2.07
C SER A 135 8.84 -10.90 3.52
N ALA A 136 8.37 -10.10 4.46
CA ALA A 136 8.47 -10.32 5.89
C ALA A 136 9.91 -10.58 6.38
N ALA A 137 10.90 -10.25 5.57
CA ALA A 137 12.31 -10.50 5.85
C ALA A 137 13.00 -9.22 6.39
N PRO A 138 13.69 -9.28 7.54
CA PRO A 138 14.48 -8.15 8.00
C PRO A 138 15.60 -7.81 6.98
N VAL A 139 15.84 -6.52 6.74
CA VAL A 139 16.89 -6.06 5.81
C VAL A 139 18.26 -6.63 6.19
N GLY A 140 18.58 -6.67 7.50
CA GLY A 140 19.86 -7.20 7.97
C GLY A 140 20.05 -8.70 7.74
N ASP A 141 18.99 -9.48 7.73
CA ASP A 141 19.04 -10.92 7.42
C ASP A 141 19.15 -11.15 5.91
N TRP A 142 18.42 -10.39 5.11
CA TRP A 142 18.56 -10.41 3.67
C TRP A 142 19.97 -10.04 3.22
N ALA A 143 20.60 -9.06 3.84
CA ALA A 143 21.93 -8.55 3.51
C ALA A 143 23.07 -9.56 3.77
N LYS A 144 22.80 -10.69 4.47
CA LYS A 144 23.81 -11.75 4.67
C LYS A 144 24.17 -12.49 3.38
N ASP A 145 23.22 -12.64 2.47
CA ASP A 145 23.42 -13.17 1.11
C ASP A 145 22.34 -12.61 0.18
N PRO A 146 22.49 -11.37 -0.30
CA PRO A 146 21.44 -10.67 -1.05
C PRO A 146 20.93 -11.45 -2.25
N LYS A 147 21.84 -12.06 -3.01
CA LYS A 147 21.48 -12.79 -4.23
C LYS A 147 20.67 -14.05 -3.92
N ALA A 148 21.16 -14.90 -3.03
CA ALA A 148 20.46 -16.14 -2.68
C ALA A 148 19.12 -15.84 -1.98
N ASN A 149 19.08 -14.80 -1.15
CA ASN A 149 17.90 -14.41 -0.42
C ASN A 149 16.82 -13.80 -1.36
N THR A 150 17.22 -12.97 -2.33
CA THR A 150 16.29 -12.49 -3.39
C THR A 150 15.72 -13.65 -4.19
N THR A 151 16.55 -14.61 -4.59
CA THR A 151 16.09 -15.82 -5.29
C THR A 151 15.06 -16.61 -4.47
N ARG A 152 15.28 -16.76 -3.16
CA ARG A 152 14.32 -17.44 -2.26
C ARG A 152 12.99 -16.69 -2.16
N ILE A 153 13.04 -15.37 -1.99
CA ILE A 153 11.82 -14.54 -1.95
C ILE A 153 11.07 -14.67 -3.29
N ALA A 154 11.77 -14.56 -4.43
CA ALA A 154 11.18 -14.68 -5.75
C ALA A 154 10.52 -16.05 -5.98
N GLN A 155 11.13 -17.14 -5.49
CA GLN A 155 10.53 -18.48 -5.54
C GLN A 155 9.24 -18.56 -4.73
N THR A 156 9.23 -18.00 -3.52
CA THR A 156 8.04 -17.96 -2.65
C THR A 156 6.93 -17.09 -3.26
N PHE A 157 7.29 -15.92 -3.80
CA PHE A 157 6.35 -15.05 -4.51
C PHE A 157 5.76 -15.71 -5.75
N ARG A 158 6.53 -16.50 -6.48
CA ARG A 158 6.06 -17.28 -7.64
C ARG A 158 5.08 -18.37 -7.21
N GLU A 159 5.34 -19.05 -6.10
CA GLU A 159 4.41 -20.03 -5.52
C GLU A 159 3.09 -19.36 -5.10
N ALA A 160 3.17 -18.26 -4.38
CA ALA A 160 2.01 -17.45 -3.99
C ALA A 160 1.25 -16.92 -5.21
N GLY A 161 1.98 -16.47 -6.23
CA GLY A 161 1.39 -15.99 -7.49
C GLY A 161 0.55 -17.06 -8.19
N LYS A 162 0.99 -18.32 -8.21
CA LYS A 162 0.18 -19.42 -8.75
C LYS A 162 -1.10 -19.63 -7.95
N ILE A 163 -1.02 -19.58 -6.62
CA ILE A 163 -2.21 -19.70 -5.74
C ILE A 163 -3.19 -18.57 -6.04
N ALA A 164 -2.70 -17.35 -6.22
CA ALA A 164 -3.53 -16.19 -6.54
C ALA A 164 -4.17 -16.32 -7.93
N GLU A 165 -3.38 -16.70 -8.94
CA GLU A 165 -3.84 -16.88 -10.31
C GLU A 165 -4.95 -17.94 -10.41
N ASP A 166 -4.80 -19.08 -9.72
CA ASP A 166 -5.82 -20.15 -9.65
C ASP A 166 -7.13 -19.65 -9.03
N ALA A 167 -7.06 -18.67 -8.13
CA ALA A 167 -8.22 -18.04 -7.50
C ALA A 167 -8.76 -16.81 -8.25
N GLY A 168 -8.10 -16.41 -9.35
CA GLY A 168 -8.43 -15.18 -10.08
C GLY A 168 -8.10 -13.90 -9.29
N GLU A 169 -7.12 -13.97 -8.40
CA GLU A 169 -6.62 -12.84 -7.61
C GLU A 169 -5.24 -12.39 -8.12
N ARG A 170 -4.80 -11.22 -7.65
CA ARG A 170 -3.47 -10.68 -7.91
C ARG A 170 -2.80 -10.32 -6.58
N LEU A 171 -1.48 -10.43 -6.55
CA LEU A 171 -0.66 -10.06 -5.41
C LEU A 171 0.12 -8.78 -5.74
N ALA A 172 0.17 -7.84 -4.82
CA ALA A 172 0.99 -6.65 -4.94
C ALA A 172 2.02 -6.59 -3.82
N ALA A 173 3.30 -6.51 -4.18
CA ALA A 173 4.39 -6.31 -3.25
C ALA A 173 4.50 -4.81 -2.92
N GLU A 174 4.34 -4.44 -1.66
CA GLU A 174 4.48 -3.04 -1.26
C GLU A 174 5.92 -2.68 -0.96
N GLY A 175 6.30 -1.50 -1.43
CA GLY A 175 7.67 -0.99 -1.34
C GLY A 175 8.08 -0.41 0.01
N GLU A 176 7.65 -0.98 1.14
CA GLU A 176 8.11 -0.54 2.44
C GLU A 176 9.63 -0.76 2.60
N ILE A 177 10.32 0.30 3.04
CA ILE A 177 11.79 0.30 3.17
C ILE A 177 12.33 -0.60 4.29
N CYS A 178 11.48 -1.18 5.12
CA CYS A 178 11.86 -2.09 6.21
C CYS A 178 12.02 -3.55 5.77
N TRP A 179 11.53 -3.94 4.59
CA TRP A 179 11.52 -5.34 4.16
C TRP A 179 12.69 -5.69 3.23
N GLY A 180 13.49 -6.66 3.62
CA GLY A 180 14.64 -7.15 2.87
C GLY A 180 14.26 -7.65 1.47
N GLY A 181 15.06 -7.30 0.47
CA GLY A 181 14.81 -7.58 -0.94
C GLY A 181 13.79 -6.65 -1.61
N MET A 182 13.18 -5.74 -0.84
CA MET A 182 12.15 -4.80 -1.30
C MET A 182 12.43 -3.35 -0.85
N HIS A 183 13.49 -3.13 -0.08
CA HIS A 183 13.78 -1.89 0.64
C HIS A 183 14.37 -0.76 -0.23
N SER A 184 14.47 -0.97 -1.54
CA SER A 184 14.79 0.07 -2.53
C SER A 184 14.08 -0.22 -3.85
N TRP A 185 13.99 0.79 -4.70
CA TRP A 185 13.39 0.65 -6.04
C TRP A 185 14.11 -0.39 -6.90
N GLN A 186 15.44 -0.49 -6.82
CA GLN A 186 16.21 -1.46 -7.59
C GLN A 186 16.00 -2.89 -7.05
N HIS A 187 16.05 -3.08 -5.73
CA HIS A 187 15.79 -4.39 -5.14
C HIS A 187 14.37 -4.88 -5.43
N MET A 188 13.38 -3.98 -5.41
CA MET A 188 12.01 -4.30 -5.80
C MET A 188 11.92 -4.72 -7.25
N LEU A 189 12.56 -3.97 -8.16
CA LEU A 189 12.59 -4.30 -9.58
C LEU A 189 13.22 -5.68 -9.83
N ASP A 190 14.41 -5.90 -9.28
CA ASP A 190 15.14 -7.17 -9.40
C ASP A 190 14.29 -8.35 -8.89
N LEU A 191 13.60 -8.18 -7.75
CA LEU A 191 12.72 -9.19 -7.18
C LEU A 191 11.52 -9.51 -8.08
N LEU A 192 10.87 -8.48 -8.63
CA LEU A 192 9.71 -8.67 -9.51
C LEU A 192 10.12 -9.33 -10.85
N GLU A 193 11.25 -8.92 -11.41
CA GLU A 193 11.82 -9.54 -12.62
C GLU A 193 12.18 -11.00 -12.37
N GLU A 194 12.84 -11.32 -11.25
CA GLU A 194 13.17 -12.70 -10.89
C GLU A 194 11.93 -13.53 -10.56
N THR A 195 10.89 -12.95 -9.96
CA THR A 195 9.59 -13.61 -9.75
C THR A 195 8.95 -14.01 -11.09
N GLY A 196 9.02 -13.16 -12.11
CA GLY A 196 8.67 -13.49 -13.48
C GLY A 196 7.19 -13.79 -13.71
N MET A 197 6.28 -13.15 -12.96
CA MET A 197 4.82 -13.31 -13.09
C MET A 197 4.12 -11.96 -13.30
N PRO A 198 4.46 -11.20 -14.38
CA PRO A 198 3.86 -9.90 -14.62
C PRO A 198 2.33 -10.02 -14.78
N GLY A 199 1.61 -9.08 -14.17
CA GLY A 199 0.14 -9.08 -14.17
C GLY A 199 -0.52 -9.90 -13.06
N VAL A 200 0.19 -10.86 -12.44
CA VAL A 200 -0.27 -11.63 -11.27
C VAL A 200 0.42 -11.17 -9.99
N VAL A 201 1.75 -11.05 -10.02
CA VAL A 201 2.55 -10.48 -8.94
C VAL A 201 3.11 -9.16 -9.45
N GLY A 202 2.72 -8.06 -8.82
CA GLY A 202 3.12 -6.73 -9.22
C GLY A 202 3.55 -5.88 -8.04
N PHE A 203 3.71 -4.59 -8.31
CA PHE A 203 4.11 -3.58 -7.34
C PHE A 203 2.90 -2.81 -6.82
N GLN A 204 2.82 -2.62 -5.51
CA GLN A 204 1.99 -1.61 -4.90
C GLN A 204 2.82 -0.35 -4.71
N ALA A 205 2.50 0.67 -5.48
CA ALA A 205 3.14 1.96 -5.34
C ALA A 205 2.49 2.73 -4.19
N ASP A 206 3.28 3.15 -3.23
CA ASP A 206 2.89 4.12 -2.21
C ASP A 206 3.74 5.37 -2.35
N MET A 207 3.11 6.55 -2.35
CA MET A 207 3.80 7.83 -2.56
C MET A 207 4.81 8.12 -1.44
N SER A 208 4.52 7.73 -0.20
CA SER A 208 5.42 7.93 0.94
C SER A 208 6.66 7.04 0.82
N HIS A 209 6.48 5.75 0.56
CA HIS A 209 7.59 4.80 0.46
C HIS A 209 8.47 5.06 -0.76
N THR A 210 7.88 5.37 -1.91
CA THR A 210 8.62 5.65 -3.14
C THR A 210 9.39 6.96 -3.07
N LEU A 211 8.90 7.97 -2.32
CA LEU A 211 9.70 9.14 -1.96
C LEU A 211 10.99 8.72 -1.22
N LEU A 212 10.89 7.84 -0.24
CA LEU A 212 12.03 7.39 0.55
C LEU A 212 13.02 6.53 -0.27
N TYR A 213 12.54 5.82 -1.28
CA TYR A 213 13.41 5.16 -2.25
C TYR A 213 14.33 6.15 -2.97
N THR A 214 13.82 7.35 -3.35
CA THR A 214 14.66 8.36 -4.00
C THR A 214 15.76 8.88 -3.08
N LEU A 215 15.48 8.90 -1.77
CA LEU A 215 16.40 9.35 -0.72
C LEU A 215 17.43 8.28 -0.32
N GLY A 216 17.21 7.02 -0.68
CA GLY A 216 18.10 5.90 -0.33
C GLY A 216 18.12 5.59 1.17
N GLU A 217 16.99 5.68 1.87
CA GLU A 217 16.93 5.59 3.34
C GLU A 217 17.48 4.29 3.93
N ASN A 218 17.20 3.14 3.30
CA ASN A 218 17.76 1.84 3.72
C ASN A 218 18.68 1.20 2.68
N ALA A 219 18.94 1.88 1.57
CA ALA A 219 19.82 1.43 0.50
C ALA A 219 20.50 2.66 -0.13
N PRO A 220 21.51 3.26 0.55
CA PRO A 220 22.19 4.46 0.08
C PRO A 220 22.86 4.28 -1.29
N GLU A 221 23.20 3.06 -1.67
CA GLU A 221 23.75 2.68 -2.99
C GLU A 221 22.74 2.86 -4.13
N HIS A 222 21.43 2.85 -3.82
CA HIS A 222 20.33 3.07 -4.79
C HIS A 222 19.69 4.45 -4.70
N ARG A 223 20.33 5.36 -3.96
CA ARG A 223 19.91 6.75 -3.88
C ARG A 223 19.94 7.40 -5.26
N ILE A 224 18.87 8.11 -5.61
CA ILE A 224 18.74 8.78 -6.91
C ILE A 224 19.03 10.27 -6.80
N VAL A 225 18.55 10.92 -5.73
CA VAL A 225 18.81 12.33 -5.51
C VAL A 225 20.27 12.58 -5.11
N PRO A 226 20.85 13.78 -5.37
CA PRO A 226 22.21 14.12 -4.94
C PRO A 226 22.42 13.93 -3.42
N ALA A 227 23.67 13.70 -2.99
CA ALA A 227 23.98 13.56 -1.58
C ALA A 227 23.61 14.80 -0.75
N GLU A 228 23.81 15.99 -1.32
CA GLU A 228 23.40 17.28 -0.76
C GLU A 228 22.09 17.74 -1.41
N PHE A 229 21.02 17.02 -1.18
CA PHE A 229 19.71 17.32 -1.75
C PHE A 229 18.90 18.25 -0.83
N HIS A 230 18.49 19.39 -1.35
CA HIS A 230 17.72 20.42 -0.63
C HIS A 230 16.33 20.64 -1.22
N TRP A 231 15.73 19.57 -1.80
CA TRP A 231 14.38 19.57 -2.39
C TRP A 231 14.25 20.46 -3.61
N GLU A 232 15.32 20.60 -4.42
CA GLU A 232 15.29 21.30 -5.69
C GLU A 232 14.27 20.62 -6.61
N PRO A 233 13.26 21.35 -7.14
CA PRO A 233 12.14 20.76 -7.88
C PRO A 233 12.55 19.93 -9.09
N ASP A 234 13.55 20.39 -9.86
CA ASP A 234 14.02 19.67 -11.05
C ASP A 234 14.74 18.36 -10.71
N ALA A 235 15.57 18.39 -9.67
CA ALA A 235 16.27 17.19 -9.18
C ALA A 235 15.28 16.17 -8.60
N PHE A 236 14.30 16.65 -7.83
CA PHE A 236 13.23 15.81 -7.32
C PHE A 236 12.39 15.19 -8.44
N HIS A 237 11.98 16.00 -9.42
CA HIS A 237 11.23 15.53 -10.57
C HIS A 237 12.01 14.44 -11.34
N ALA A 238 13.30 14.67 -11.62
CA ALA A 238 14.14 13.71 -12.32
C ALA A 238 14.25 12.37 -11.54
N ALA A 239 14.44 12.44 -10.23
CA ALA A 239 14.54 11.26 -9.38
C ALA A 239 13.22 10.47 -9.34
N MET A 240 12.09 11.13 -9.11
CA MET A 240 10.78 10.49 -9.11
C MET A 240 10.47 9.88 -10.48
N LYS A 241 10.76 10.58 -11.57
CA LYS A 241 10.56 10.07 -12.93
C LYS A 241 11.40 8.81 -13.19
N GLN A 242 12.68 8.81 -12.83
CA GLN A 242 13.56 7.65 -13.01
C GLN A 242 13.00 6.41 -12.29
N LEU A 243 12.62 6.55 -11.03
CA LEU A 243 12.08 5.48 -10.21
C LEU A 243 10.75 4.97 -10.78
N THR A 244 9.83 5.87 -11.07
CA THR A 244 8.48 5.50 -11.49
C THR A 244 8.46 4.93 -12.90
N ASP A 245 9.32 5.40 -13.82
CA ASP A 245 9.45 4.81 -15.15
C ASP A 245 9.93 3.34 -15.08
N ALA A 246 10.79 3.00 -14.11
CA ALA A 246 11.25 1.64 -13.90
C ALA A 246 10.16 0.71 -13.30
N LEU A 247 9.42 1.19 -12.30
CA LEU A 247 8.46 0.37 -11.55
C LEU A 247 7.02 0.42 -12.11
N ARG A 248 6.66 1.43 -12.90
CA ARG A 248 5.30 1.59 -13.45
C ARG A 248 4.81 0.37 -14.25
N PRO A 249 5.63 -0.31 -15.07
CA PRO A 249 5.19 -1.51 -15.78
C PRO A 249 4.73 -2.65 -14.87
N TRP A 250 5.22 -2.67 -13.62
CA TRP A 250 4.86 -3.64 -12.60
C TRP A 250 3.74 -3.18 -11.68
N THR A 251 3.40 -1.88 -11.69
CA THR A 251 2.46 -1.30 -10.73
C THR A 251 1.03 -1.70 -11.04
N ILE A 252 0.38 -2.36 -10.07
CA ILE A 252 -0.98 -2.87 -10.16
C ILE A 252 -1.91 -2.38 -9.06
N ASP A 253 -1.36 -1.62 -8.10
CA ASP A 253 -2.09 -0.97 -7.02
C ASP A 253 -1.39 0.33 -6.61
N PHE A 254 -2.14 1.31 -6.08
CA PHE A 254 -1.59 2.63 -5.80
C PHE A 254 -2.18 3.27 -4.56
N HIS A 255 -1.29 3.64 -3.64
CA HIS A 255 -1.61 4.41 -2.45
C HIS A 255 -1.18 5.87 -2.60
N VAL A 256 -2.12 6.75 -2.35
CA VAL A 256 -1.89 8.19 -2.21
C VAL A 256 -1.49 8.47 -0.77
N ALA A 257 -0.40 9.15 -0.57
CA ALA A 257 0.12 9.48 0.75
C ALA A 257 0.89 10.79 0.74
N GLN A 258 1.19 11.32 1.92
CA GLN A 258 2.08 12.45 2.14
C GLN A 258 3.24 12.03 3.05
N ASN A 259 4.43 12.55 2.81
CA ASN A 259 5.62 12.31 3.63
C ASN A 259 6.45 13.59 3.73
N ASP A 260 7.11 13.82 4.87
CA ASP A 260 8.00 14.95 5.11
C ASP A 260 9.48 14.66 4.80
N GLY A 261 9.76 13.50 4.22
CA GLY A 261 11.12 13.02 3.94
C GLY A 261 11.77 12.32 5.13
N SER A 262 11.00 11.94 6.14
CA SER A 262 11.48 11.25 7.34
C SER A 262 10.90 9.85 7.48
N VAL A 263 11.47 9.09 8.40
CA VAL A 263 11.10 7.70 8.72
C VAL A 263 10.79 7.56 10.20
N PHE A 264 10.03 6.53 10.55
CA PHE A 264 9.93 6.03 11.92
C PHE A 264 11.08 5.06 12.21
N GLY A 265 11.46 4.93 13.50
CA GLY A 265 12.49 4.01 13.95
C GLY A 265 13.91 4.43 13.59
N SER A 266 14.89 3.71 14.09
CA SER A 266 16.32 4.00 13.97
C SER A 266 17.12 2.88 13.29
N GLY A 267 16.67 1.63 13.39
CA GLY A 267 17.28 0.47 12.72
C GLY A 267 16.74 0.25 11.30
N ALA A 268 17.47 -0.48 10.48
CA ALA A 268 17.06 -0.74 9.10
C ALA A 268 15.71 -1.46 9.01
N HIS A 269 15.49 -2.47 9.87
CA HIS A 269 14.25 -3.24 9.95
C HIS A 269 13.11 -2.52 10.72
N GLU A 270 13.44 -1.46 11.45
CA GLU A 270 12.46 -0.64 12.18
C GLU A 270 12.08 0.61 11.40
N LYS A 271 12.89 1.00 10.40
CA LYS A 271 12.59 2.16 9.58
C LYS A 271 11.43 1.85 8.66
N THR A 272 10.38 2.66 8.76
CA THR A 272 9.26 2.68 7.81
C THR A 272 8.93 4.11 7.45
N GLY A 273 8.25 4.32 6.34
CA GLY A 273 7.86 5.65 5.88
C GLY A 273 6.94 6.35 6.87
N ARG A 274 7.25 7.61 7.19
CA ARG A 274 6.39 8.43 8.01
C ARG A 274 5.28 9.04 7.15
N HIS A 275 4.08 8.50 7.25
CA HIS A 275 2.91 9.14 6.64
C HIS A 275 2.51 10.40 7.39
N CYS A 276 2.27 11.47 6.65
CA CYS A 276 1.81 12.76 7.16
C CYS A 276 0.37 13.02 6.73
N VAL A 277 -0.36 13.86 7.46
CA VAL A 277 -1.68 14.30 7.01
C VAL A 277 -1.59 15.04 5.67
N ALA A 278 -2.66 14.99 4.88
CA ALA A 278 -2.67 15.58 3.54
C ALA A 278 -2.27 17.08 3.52
N THR A 279 -2.59 17.79 4.58
CA THR A 279 -2.35 19.24 4.74
C THR A 279 -1.08 19.56 5.55
N ASP A 280 -0.20 18.58 5.81
CA ASP A 280 1.01 18.81 6.61
C ASP A 280 1.92 19.86 5.92
N PRO A 281 2.24 20.98 6.60
CA PRO A 281 3.08 22.02 6.00
C PRO A 281 4.54 21.59 5.77
N LYS A 282 4.97 20.48 6.37
CA LYS A 282 6.29 19.86 6.15
C LYS A 282 6.28 18.83 5.02
N GLY A 283 5.09 18.45 4.55
CA GLY A 283 4.94 17.51 3.47
C GLY A 283 5.74 17.90 2.22
N LYS A 284 6.41 16.93 1.62
CA LYS A 284 7.31 17.13 0.48
C LYS A 284 6.63 16.88 -0.87
N LEU A 285 5.48 16.21 -0.84
CA LEU A 285 4.75 15.86 -2.05
C LEU A 285 3.69 16.92 -2.37
N ASN A 286 3.65 17.37 -3.61
CA ASN A 286 2.43 17.96 -4.16
C ASN A 286 1.53 16.78 -4.57
N ILE A 287 0.64 16.36 -3.67
CA ILE A 287 -0.12 15.11 -3.79
C ILE A 287 -0.83 15.01 -5.15
N ALA A 288 -1.56 16.07 -5.53
CA ALA A 288 -2.33 16.07 -6.77
C ALA A 288 -1.42 16.01 -8.02
N ARG A 289 -0.28 16.73 -8.02
CA ARG A 289 0.67 16.72 -9.12
C ARG A 289 1.47 15.41 -9.16
N ASP A 290 2.03 15.01 -8.03
CA ASP A 290 3.02 13.93 -7.96
C ASP A 290 2.38 12.55 -8.12
N SER A 291 1.07 12.39 -7.85
CA SER A 291 0.31 11.19 -8.24
C SER A 291 0.40 10.88 -9.74
N GLY A 292 0.67 11.88 -10.56
CA GLY A 292 0.84 11.71 -12.01
C GLY A 292 2.01 10.83 -12.40
N TYR A 293 3.04 10.69 -11.56
CA TYR A 293 4.13 9.73 -11.79
C TYR A 293 3.60 8.29 -11.91
N TRP A 294 2.52 7.96 -11.23
CA TRP A 294 1.91 6.65 -11.22
C TRP A 294 0.67 6.52 -12.09
N LEU A 295 -0.13 7.58 -12.19
CA LEU A 295 -1.41 7.58 -12.92
C LEU A 295 -1.28 7.91 -14.40
N ARG A 296 -0.07 8.26 -14.87
CA ARG A 296 0.22 8.53 -16.27
C ARG A 296 1.35 7.63 -16.76
N ASP A 297 1.33 7.32 -18.04
CA ASP A 297 2.43 6.62 -18.70
C ASP A 297 3.65 7.55 -18.92
N SER A 298 4.72 6.99 -19.47
CA SER A 298 5.95 7.74 -19.79
C SER A 298 5.74 8.88 -20.81
N ASN A 299 4.64 8.86 -21.57
CA ASN A 299 4.27 9.90 -22.53
C ASN A 299 3.31 10.93 -21.92
N GLY A 300 2.95 10.78 -20.64
CA GLY A 300 2.03 11.66 -19.92
C GLY A 300 0.54 11.40 -20.19
N ALA A 301 0.20 10.32 -20.91
CA ALA A 301 -1.19 9.93 -21.08
C ALA A 301 -1.74 9.27 -19.82
N VAL A 302 -2.99 9.56 -19.47
CA VAL A 302 -3.66 8.94 -18.32
C VAL A 302 -3.79 7.45 -18.53
N THR A 303 -3.35 6.66 -17.55
CA THR A 303 -3.54 5.21 -17.53
C THR A 303 -4.79 4.85 -16.75
N GLN A 304 -5.52 3.81 -17.20
CA GLN A 304 -6.66 3.23 -16.49
C GLN A 304 -6.28 1.90 -15.81
N SER A 305 -5.01 1.66 -15.61
CA SER A 305 -4.54 0.40 -14.98
C SER A 305 -4.97 0.26 -13.52
N MET A 306 -5.31 1.37 -12.85
CA MET A 306 -5.73 1.42 -11.45
C MET A 306 -7.24 1.67 -11.36
N PRO A 307 -8.05 0.66 -11.02
CA PRO A 307 -9.51 0.82 -10.87
C PRO A 307 -9.86 1.67 -9.65
N HIS A 308 -9.04 1.66 -8.62
CA HIS A 308 -9.16 2.54 -7.45
C HIS A 308 -7.79 3.08 -7.03
N ILE A 309 -7.81 4.09 -6.20
CA ILE A 309 -6.68 4.62 -5.46
C ILE A 309 -7.06 4.68 -3.99
N CYS A 310 -6.13 4.38 -3.10
CA CYS A 310 -6.38 4.37 -1.66
C CYS A 310 -5.52 5.42 -0.96
N TRP A 311 -6.09 6.14 0.02
CA TRP A 311 -5.30 6.96 0.90
C TRP A 311 -4.64 6.10 1.99
N ASP A 312 -3.32 6.23 2.14
CA ASP A 312 -2.61 5.64 3.26
C ASP A 312 -2.21 6.68 4.31
N GLY A 313 -2.83 6.57 5.48
CA GLY A 313 -2.53 7.36 6.67
C GLY A 313 -1.86 6.52 7.76
N CYS A 314 -1.03 5.55 7.39
CA CYS A 314 -0.40 4.62 8.32
C CYS A 314 0.27 5.35 9.49
N MET A 315 0.00 4.84 10.71
CA MET A 315 0.52 5.35 11.99
C MET A 315 0.08 6.79 12.35
N PHE A 316 -1.01 7.30 11.77
CA PHE A 316 -1.57 8.56 12.26
C PHE A 316 -1.97 8.45 13.73
N PRO A 317 -1.67 9.47 14.56
CA PRO A 317 -2.08 9.47 15.97
C PRO A 317 -3.61 9.55 16.10
N ASN A 318 -4.16 8.97 17.18
CA ASN A 318 -5.59 8.97 17.43
C ASN A 318 -6.17 10.39 17.56
N SER A 319 -5.38 11.34 18.04
CA SER A 319 -5.78 12.76 18.10
C SER A 319 -6.09 13.37 16.72
N VAL A 320 -5.50 12.82 15.67
CA VAL A 320 -5.75 13.20 14.27
C VAL A 320 -6.89 12.34 13.70
N MET A 321 -6.84 11.03 13.90
CA MET A 321 -7.80 10.08 13.36
C MET A 321 -9.24 10.30 13.90
N ASN A 322 -9.39 10.75 15.13
CA ASN A 322 -10.69 10.98 15.77
C ASN A 322 -11.32 12.34 15.40
N GLN A 323 -10.87 12.98 14.33
CA GLN A 323 -11.41 14.25 13.84
C GLN A 323 -12.01 14.06 12.44
N GLN A 324 -13.30 14.34 12.27
CA GLN A 324 -13.96 14.25 10.96
C GLN A 324 -13.27 15.14 9.90
N GLN A 325 -12.69 16.26 10.30
CA GLN A 325 -11.99 17.15 9.38
C GLN A 325 -10.79 16.46 8.70
N THR A 326 -10.05 15.62 9.42
CA THR A 326 -8.95 14.84 8.83
C THR A 326 -9.40 14.01 7.63
N TRP A 327 -10.59 13.38 7.74
CA TRP A 327 -11.14 12.54 6.67
C TRP A 327 -11.66 13.36 5.50
N ASN A 328 -12.18 14.56 5.77
CA ASN A 328 -12.57 15.49 4.71
C ASN A 328 -11.35 16.06 3.97
N ASP A 329 -10.26 16.36 4.68
CA ASP A 329 -9.00 16.83 4.09
C ASP A 329 -8.38 15.74 3.20
N ILE A 330 -8.38 14.49 3.66
CA ILE A 330 -7.97 13.33 2.88
C ILE A 330 -8.82 13.21 1.62
N LEU A 331 -10.13 13.25 1.76
CA LEU A 331 -11.06 13.14 0.62
C LEU A 331 -10.84 14.29 -0.38
N THR A 332 -10.57 15.50 0.10
CA THR A 332 -10.25 16.65 -0.76
C THR A 332 -9.03 16.36 -1.63
N ALA A 333 -7.93 15.88 -1.02
CA ALA A 333 -6.73 15.51 -1.75
C ALA A 333 -6.99 14.39 -2.78
N MET A 334 -7.76 13.38 -2.39
CA MET A 334 -8.11 12.27 -3.26
C MET A 334 -8.97 12.69 -4.47
N ILE A 335 -9.90 13.62 -4.26
CA ILE A 335 -10.72 14.22 -5.34
C ILE A 335 -9.81 14.98 -6.32
N GLU A 336 -8.86 15.75 -5.83
CA GLU A 336 -7.90 16.47 -6.69
C GLU A 336 -7.06 15.48 -7.53
N VAL A 337 -6.56 14.41 -6.92
CA VAL A 337 -5.85 13.35 -7.62
C VAL A 337 -6.72 12.74 -8.72
N ARG A 338 -7.95 12.31 -8.40
CA ARG A 338 -8.90 11.73 -9.36
C ARG A 338 -9.19 12.66 -10.53
N ASN A 339 -9.47 13.93 -10.24
CA ASN A 339 -9.89 14.89 -11.26
C ASN A 339 -8.74 15.29 -12.20
N ASN A 340 -7.53 15.29 -11.72
CA ASN A 340 -6.36 15.78 -12.45
C ASN A 340 -5.46 14.66 -12.96
N HIS A 341 -5.46 13.47 -12.36
CA HIS A 341 -4.52 12.37 -12.62
C HIS A 341 -3.07 12.86 -12.60
N GLY A 342 -2.77 13.82 -11.73
CA GLY A 342 -1.48 14.47 -11.67
C GLY A 342 -1.15 15.41 -12.84
N TRP A 343 0.01 16.05 -12.77
CA TRP A 343 0.61 16.94 -13.77
C TRP A 343 -0.17 18.21 -14.15
N LYS A 344 -1.36 18.44 -13.68
CA LYS A 344 -1.97 19.76 -13.78
C LYS A 344 -1.47 20.63 -12.65
N ALA A 345 -0.77 21.68 -13.03
CA ALA A 345 -0.37 22.74 -12.13
C ALA A 345 -1.58 23.57 -11.70
#